data_c4b4da7c900bd84e2ba92fc9c462bd63
#
_entry.id   c4b4da7c900bd84e2ba92fc9c462bd63
#
_cell.length_a   1.000
_cell.length_b   1.000
_cell.length_c   1.000
_cell.angle_alpha   90.00
_cell.angle_beta   90.00
_cell.angle_gamma   90.00
#
_symmetry.space_group_name_H-M   'P 1'
#
loop_
_entity.id
_entity.type
_entity.pdbx_description
1 polymer ?
#
loop_
_entity_poly.entity_id
_entity_poly.type
_entity_poly.pdbx_seq_one_letter_code
_entity_poly.pdbx_strand_id
1 'polypeptide(L)'
;TDNADNPEKVRQNILQVALDYLACGIDPAKTHIFIQSMVPELTELSFYYMNLVTVSRLQRNPTVKSEIQMRNFETSIPVGFFCYPISQAADITAFKATTVPAGEDQKPMIEQCCEIVHKFNSVYGDTLVEPEIVLPQNAACLRLPGIDGKAKMSKSLGNCIYLSEEPEDIKKKVMSMYTDPNHLRVQDPGK
;
A
#
# COMPACT_ATOMS: atom_id res chain seq x y z
N THR A 1 2.76 4.03 11.65
CA THR A 1 3.44 3.40 12.79
C THR A 1 4.89 3.02 12.51
N ASP A 2 5.23 2.61 11.27
CA ASP A 2 6.56 2.05 10.92
C ASP A 2 7.73 3.03 11.09
N ASN A 3 7.48 4.32 11.07
CA ASN A 3 8.48 5.36 11.23
C ASN A 3 8.09 6.38 12.32
N ALA A 4 7.24 5.97 13.27
CA ALA A 4 6.77 6.87 14.33
C ALA A 4 7.90 7.35 15.25
N ASP A 5 8.95 6.56 15.37
CA ASP A 5 10.17 6.84 16.15
C ASP A 5 11.21 7.65 15.37
N ASN A 6 11.00 7.90 14.09
CA ASN A 6 11.92 8.66 13.26
C ASN A 6 11.18 9.73 12.41
N PRO A 7 10.75 10.83 13.03
CA PRO A 7 10.00 11.88 12.35
C PRO A 7 10.79 12.61 11.26
N GLU A 8 12.12 12.67 11.39
CA GLU A 8 12.96 13.30 10.37
C GLU A 8 12.97 12.52 9.07
N LYS A 9 13.03 11.19 9.15
CA LYS A 9 12.88 10.33 7.97
C LYS A 9 11.54 10.55 7.27
N VAL A 10 10.46 10.74 8.02
CA VAL A 10 9.13 11.04 7.45
C VAL A 10 9.15 12.36 6.68
N ARG A 11 9.75 13.43 7.26
CA ARG A 11 9.85 14.74 6.61
C ARG A 11 10.66 14.67 5.31
N GLN A 12 11.82 13.99 5.32
CA GLN A 12 12.64 13.82 4.13
C GLN A 12 11.92 13.03 3.04
N ASN A 13 11.18 11.99 3.40
CA ASN A 13 10.45 11.17 2.47
C ASN A 13 9.28 11.89 1.78
N ILE A 14 8.74 12.96 2.34
CA ILE A 14 7.67 13.74 1.70
C ILE A 14 8.11 14.24 0.33
N LEU A 15 9.29 14.88 0.26
CA LEU A 15 9.83 15.40 -1.00
C LEU A 15 10.25 14.27 -1.94
N GLN A 16 10.89 13.22 -1.40
CA GLN A 16 11.34 12.07 -2.19
C GLN A 16 10.18 11.38 -2.90
N VAL A 17 9.10 11.11 -2.18
CA VAL A 17 7.90 10.46 -2.76
C VAL A 17 7.23 11.35 -3.80
N ALA A 18 7.17 12.67 -3.58
CA ALA A 18 6.63 13.59 -4.57
C ALA A 18 7.46 13.60 -5.86
N LEU A 19 8.80 13.57 -5.75
CA LEU A 19 9.70 13.47 -6.90
C LEU A 19 9.52 12.16 -7.66
N ASP A 20 9.38 11.04 -6.95
CA ASP A 20 9.14 9.73 -7.56
C ASP A 20 7.81 9.71 -8.33
N TYR A 21 6.74 10.31 -7.80
CA TYR A 21 5.47 10.43 -8.51
C TYR A 21 5.60 11.20 -9.83
N LEU A 22 6.29 12.33 -9.80
CA LEU A 22 6.54 13.12 -11.01
C LEU A 22 7.43 12.38 -12.01
N ALA A 23 8.47 11.70 -11.53
CA ALA A 23 9.36 10.89 -12.36
C ALA A 23 8.64 9.71 -13.03
N CYS A 24 7.63 9.12 -12.36
CA CYS A 24 6.77 8.09 -12.93
C CYS A 24 5.73 8.64 -13.93
N GLY A 25 5.69 9.95 -14.16
CA GLY A 25 4.83 10.56 -15.16
C GLY A 25 3.46 11.00 -14.65
N ILE A 26 3.26 11.10 -13.33
CA ILE A 26 2.05 11.72 -12.79
C ILE A 26 2.06 13.21 -13.15
N ASP A 27 1.05 13.63 -13.90
CA ASP A 27 0.89 15.01 -14.36
C ASP A 27 0.21 15.86 -13.27
N PRO A 28 0.91 16.83 -12.66
CA PRO A 28 0.36 17.66 -11.60
C PRO A 28 -0.75 18.61 -12.08
N ALA A 29 -0.89 18.81 -13.40
CA ALA A 29 -2.01 19.56 -13.96
C ALA A 29 -3.32 18.77 -13.95
N LYS A 30 -3.26 17.44 -13.82
CA LYS A 30 -4.41 16.52 -13.81
C LYS A 30 -4.62 15.82 -12.48
N THR A 31 -3.60 15.80 -11.63
CA THR A 31 -3.59 15.01 -10.39
C THR A 31 -3.27 15.90 -9.20
N HIS A 32 -4.07 15.79 -8.16
CA HIS A 32 -3.79 16.47 -6.91
C HIS A 32 -2.84 15.64 -6.05
N ILE A 33 -1.67 16.19 -5.74
CA ILE A 33 -0.69 15.60 -4.81
C ILE A 33 -0.68 16.47 -3.56
N PHE A 34 -0.92 15.88 -2.41
CA PHE A 34 -0.96 16.62 -1.15
C PHE A 34 -0.34 15.82 0.00
N ILE A 35 0.04 16.52 1.06
CA ILE A 35 0.54 15.89 2.29
C ILE A 35 -0.67 15.54 3.16
N GLN A 36 -0.84 14.27 3.49
CA GLN A 36 -1.99 13.75 4.25
C GLN A 36 -2.24 14.54 5.55
N SER A 37 -1.19 14.86 6.30
CA SER A 37 -1.29 15.62 7.56
C SER A 37 -1.74 17.08 7.39
N MET A 38 -1.77 17.60 6.16
CA MET A 38 -2.32 18.94 5.86
C MET A 38 -3.83 18.92 5.59
N VAL A 39 -4.44 17.75 5.66
CA VAL A 39 -5.89 17.53 5.56
C VAL A 39 -6.36 16.86 6.85
N PRO A 40 -6.49 17.62 7.96
CA PRO A 40 -6.82 17.07 9.29
C PRO A 40 -8.18 16.38 9.32
N GLU A 41 -9.08 16.73 8.41
CA GLU A 41 -10.40 16.10 8.25
C GLU A 41 -10.32 14.61 8.00
N LEU A 42 -9.22 14.10 7.41
CA LEU A 42 -9.01 12.65 7.24
C LEU A 42 -8.88 11.93 8.58
N THR A 43 -8.20 12.56 9.53
CA THR A 43 -8.09 12.02 10.90
C THR A 43 -9.42 12.10 11.63
N GLU A 44 -10.14 13.19 11.50
CA GLU A 44 -11.46 13.37 12.07
C GLU A 44 -12.44 12.32 11.52
N LEU A 45 -12.48 12.14 10.20
CA LEU A 45 -13.32 11.14 9.54
C LEU A 45 -12.97 9.72 9.99
N SER A 46 -11.69 9.42 10.13
CA SER A 46 -11.22 8.12 10.66
C SER A 46 -11.79 7.86 12.05
N PHE A 47 -11.82 8.87 12.91
CA PHE A 47 -12.36 8.75 14.26
C PHE A 47 -13.88 8.51 14.26
N TYR A 48 -14.63 9.15 13.37
CA TYR A 48 -16.05 8.83 13.17
C TYR A 48 -16.25 7.38 12.72
N TYR A 49 -15.43 6.90 11.77
CA TYR A 49 -15.52 5.53 11.28
C TYR A 49 -15.19 4.49 12.34
N MET A 50 -14.36 4.81 13.34
CA MET A 50 -14.09 3.91 14.48
C MET A 50 -15.37 3.51 15.25
N ASN A 51 -16.42 4.35 15.20
CA ASN A 51 -17.72 4.01 15.80
C ASN A 51 -18.53 3.01 14.97
N LEU A 52 -18.14 2.79 13.71
CA LEU A 52 -18.83 1.90 12.79
C LEU A 52 -18.16 0.51 12.66
N VAL A 53 -16.92 0.38 13.14
CA VAL A 53 -16.11 -0.85 13.00
C VAL A 53 -15.82 -1.45 14.37
N THR A 54 -15.98 -2.76 14.51
CA THR A 54 -15.66 -3.45 15.76
C THR A 54 -14.23 -3.98 15.77
N VAL A 55 -13.65 -4.11 16.95
CA VAL A 55 -12.32 -4.73 17.14
C VAL A 55 -12.29 -6.14 16.51
N SER A 56 -13.33 -6.93 16.72
CA SER A 56 -13.41 -8.28 16.14
C SER A 56 -13.46 -8.29 14.61
N ARG A 57 -14.00 -7.24 13.98
CA ARG A 57 -13.95 -7.12 12.52
C ARG A 57 -12.54 -6.83 12.02
N LEU A 58 -11.80 -5.93 12.68
CA LEU A 58 -10.39 -5.66 12.35
C LEU A 58 -9.52 -6.91 12.52
N GLN A 59 -9.71 -7.65 13.61
CA GLN A 59 -8.97 -8.91 13.85
C GLN A 59 -9.22 -9.98 12.80
N ARG A 60 -10.38 -9.99 12.15
CA ARG A 60 -10.72 -10.94 11.08
C ARG A 60 -10.24 -10.51 9.70
N ASN A 61 -9.76 -9.27 9.53
CA ASN A 61 -9.19 -8.84 8.26
C ASN A 61 -7.92 -9.65 7.96
N PRO A 62 -7.85 -10.38 6.82
CA PRO A 62 -6.73 -11.26 6.53
C PRO A 62 -5.38 -10.54 6.47
N THR A 63 -5.35 -9.32 5.92
CA THR A 63 -4.13 -8.51 5.81
C THR A 63 -3.64 -8.09 7.20
N VAL A 64 -4.52 -7.57 8.04
CA VAL A 64 -4.19 -7.19 9.43
C VAL A 64 -3.68 -8.40 10.22
N LYS A 65 -4.35 -9.55 10.09
CA LYS A 65 -3.96 -10.79 10.77
C LYS A 65 -2.56 -11.25 10.35
N SER A 66 -2.29 -11.26 9.05
CA SER A 66 -0.98 -11.64 8.51
C SER A 66 0.12 -10.69 8.99
N GLU A 67 -0.13 -9.38 9.01
CA GLU A 67 0.84 -8.40 9.46
C GLU A 67 1.12 -8.46 10.97
N ILE A 68 0.10 -8.74 11.80
CA ILE A 68 0.29 -8.97 13.24
C ILE A 68 1.28 -10.11 13.47
N GLN A 69 1.12 -11.22 12.74
CA GLN A 69 2.03 -12.36 12.82
C GLN A 69 3.44 -12.02 12.35
N MET A 70 3.58 -11.39 11.17
CA MET A 70 4.89 -11.03 10.62
C MET A 70 5.67 -10.04 11.49
N ARG A 71 4.97 -9.18 12.23
CA ARG A 71 5.58 -8.15 13.09
C ARG A 71 5.76 -8.59 14.54
N ASN A 72 5.36 -9.81 14.89
CA ASN A 72 5.36 -10.33 16.27
C ASN A 72 4.58 -9.43 17.25
N PHE A 73 3.46 -8.87 16.81
CA PHE A 73 2.58 -8.02 17.62
C PHE A 73 1.55 -8.81 18.44
N GLU A 74 1.60 -10.14 18.47
CA GLU A 74 0.58 -11.01 19.03
C GLU A 74 0.22 -10.68 20.49
N THR A 75 1.21 -10.26 21.27
CA THR A 75 1.02 -9.91 22.70
C THR A 75 0.81 -8.42 22.96
N SER A 76 1.14 -7.56 21.99
CA SER A 76 1.05 -6.10 22.16
C SER A 76 0.87 -5.41 20.82
N ILE A 77 -0.39 -5.25 20.40
CA ILE A 77 -0.73 -4.60 19.15
C ILE A 77 -0.80 -3.09 19.35
N PRO A 78 0.04 -2.27 18.67
CA PRO A 78 -0.10 -0.83 18.70
C PRO A 78 -1.46 -0.39 18.13
N VAL A 79 -2.19 0.46 18.85
CA VAL A 79 -3.53 0.90 18.44
C VAL A 79 -3.50 1.60 17.06
N GLY A 80 -2.51 2.47 16.83
CA GLY A 80 -2.37 3.13 15.54
C GLY A 80 -2.14 2.17 14.37
N PHE A 81 -1.40 1.07 14.61
CA PHE A 81 -1.29 -0.02 13.63
C PHE A 81 -2.64 -0.73 13.45
N PHE A 82 -3.32 -1.05 14.54
CA PHE A 82 -4.56 -1.81 14.49
C PHE A 82 -5.70 -1.07 13.77
N CYS A 83 -5.70 0.27 13.86
CA CYS A 83 -6.73 1.13 13.29
C CYS A 83 -6.42 1.63 11.86
N TYR A 84 -5.24 1.33 11.27
CA TYR A 84 -4.90 1.85 9.95
C TYR A 84 -5.89 1.49 8.83
N PRO A 85 -6.60 0.33 8.86
CA PRO A 85 -7.60 0.05 7.83
C PRO A 85 -8.77 1.04 7.81
N ILE A 86 -9.10 1.59 8.97
CA ILE A 86 -10.13 2.63 9.11
C ILE A 86 -9.63 3.95 8.55
N SER A 87 -8.38 4.32 8.84
CA SER A 87 -7.73 5.50 8.27
C SER A 87 -7.62 5.41 6.75
N GLN A 88 -7.26 4.24 6.22
CA GLN A 88 -7.23 4.01 4.78
C GLN A 88 -8.61 4.18 4.13
N ALA A 89 -9.67 3.74 4.79
CA ALA A 89 -11.04 3.97 4.31
C ALA A 89 -11.38 5.47 4.28
N ALA A 90 -10.92 6.25 5.26
CA ALA A 90 -11.10 7.70 5.26
C ALA A 90 -10.32 8.37 4.10
N ASP A 91 -9.07 7.97 3.85
CA ASP A 91 -8.27 8.47 2.73
C ASP A 91 -8.97 8.27 1.37
N ILE A 92 -9.68 7.16 1.21
CA ILE A 92 -10.41 6.82 -0.02
C ILE A 92 -11.73 7.60 -0.13
N THR A 93 -12.53 7.56 0.92
CA THR A 93 -13.92 8.03 0.87
C THR A 93 -14.08 9.53 1.03
N ALA A 94 -13.15 10.22 1.69
CA ALA A 94 -13.17 11.67 1.84
C ALA A 94 -13.17 12.39 0.48
N PHE A 95 -12.51 11.81 -0.52
CA PHE A 95 -12.44 12.35 -1.88
C PHE A 95 -13.46 11.72 -2.83
N LYS A 96 -14.39 10.91 -2.31
CA LYS A 96 -15.39 10.18 -3.10
C LYS A 96 -14.76 9.37 -4.24
N ALA A 97 -13.62 8.73 -3.95
CA ALA A 97 -12.92 7.90 -4.93
C ALA A 97 -13.82 6.75 -5.38
N THR A 98 -14.01 6.65 -6.68
CA THR A 98 -14.76 5.54 -7.29
C THR A 98 -13.86 4.36 -7.64
N THR A 99 -12.56 4.62 -7.79
CA THR A 99 -11.57 3.65 -8.29
C THR A 99 -10.29 3.74 -7.47
N VAL A 100 -9.80 2.60 -6.99
CA VAL A 100 -8.54 2.50 -6.25
C VAL A 100 -7.62 1.51 -6.96
N PRO A 101 -6.59 1.98 -7.69
CA PRO A 101 -5.57 1.09 -8.23
C PRO A 101 -4.70 0.55 -7.11
N ALA A 102 -4.65 -0.77 -6.96
CA ALA A 102 -3.91 -1.41 -5.89
C ALA A 102 -3.48 -2.84 -6.22
N GLY A 103 -2.58 -3.40 -5.44
CA GLY A 103 -2.22 -4.82 -5.50
C GLY A 103 -3.31 -5.72 -4.91
N GLU A 104 -3.23 -7.01 -5.20
CA GLU A 104 -4.23 -8.00 -4.76
C GLU A 104 -4.30 -8.11 -3.23
N ASP A 105 -3.20 -7.87 -2.54
CA ASP A 105 -3.11 -7.85 -1.08
C ASP A 105 -3.97 -6.75 -0.42
N GLN A 106 -4.40 -5.74 -1.19
CA GLN A 106 -5.27 -4.66 -0.72
C GLN A 106 -6.77 -4.98 -0.84
N LYS A 107 -7.15 -6.07 -1.48
CA LYS A 107 -8.56 -6.48 -1.61
C LYS A 107 -9.32 -6.48 -0.29
N PRO A 108 -8.81 -7.13 0.81
CA PRO A 108 -9.51 -7.13 2.09
C PRO A 108 -9.68 -5.73 2.71
N MET A 109 -8.80 -4.80 2.35
CA MET A 109 -8.88 -3.42 2.83
C MET A 109 -9.98 -2.65 2.11
N ILE A 110 -10.09 -2.83 0.79
CA ILE A 110 -11.14 -2.19 -0.01
C ILE A 110 -12.52 -2.78 0.36
N GLU A 111 -12.62 -4.10 0.56
CA GLU A 111 -13.84 -4.74 1.06
C GLU A 111 -14.29 -4.14 2.40
N GLN A 112 -13.35 -3.95 3.33
CA GLN A 112 -13.65 -3.31 4.60
C GLN A 112 -14.05 -1.83 4.45
N CYS A 113 -13.46 -1.11 3.49
CA CYS A 113 -13.87 0.25 3.13
C CYS A 113 -15.33 0.27 2.65
N CYS A 114 -15.71 -0.64 1.76
CA CYS A 114 -17.11 -0.78 1.27
C CYS A 114 -18.08 -1.09 2.41
N GLU A 115 -17.72 -1.96 3.37
CA GLU A 115 -18.53 -2.21 4.56
C GLU A 115 -18.76 -0.94 5.40
N ILE A 116 -17.72 -0.10 5.55
CA ILE A 116 -17.83 1.19 6.25
C ILE A 116 -18.78 2.13 5.49
N VAL A 117 -18.64 2.23 4.16
CA VAL A 117 -19.52 3.03 3.29
C VAL A 117 -20.97 2.60 3.45
N HIS A 118 -21.27 1.30 3.32
CA HIS A 118 -22.61 0.77 3.49
C HIS A 118 -23.20 1.11 4.85
N LYS A 119 -22.43 0.89 5.92
CA LYS A 119 -22.89 1.15 7.27
C LYS A 119 -23.11 2.64 7.53
N PHE A 120 -22.21 3.49 7.03
CA PHE A 120 -22.33 4.93 7.13
C PHE A 120 -23.59 5.42 6.41
N ASN A 121 -23.75 5.04 5.15
CA ASN A 121 -24.89 5.45 4.34
C ASN A 121 -26.23 4.94 4.90
N SER A 122 -26.24 3.74 5.52
CA SER A 122 -27.46 3.21 6.16
C SER A 122 -27.90 4.03 7.38
N VAL A 123 -26.97 4.70 8.06
CA VAL A 123 -27.27 5.50 9.26
C VAL A 123 -27.52 6.97 8.93
N TYR A 124 -26.70 7.53 8.02
CA TYR A 124 -26.63 8.97 7.76
C TYR A 124 -27.18 9.37 6.37
N GLY A 125 -27.65 8.43 5.58
CA GLY A 125 -28.10 8.64 4.20
C GLY A 125 -26.97 8.56 3.19
N ASP A 126 -27.31 8.53 1.89
CA ASP A 126 -26.37 8.36 0.78
C ASP A 126 -25.38 9.54 0.66
N THR A 127 -24.27 9.40 1.33
CA THR A 127 -23.23 10.43 1.44
C THR A 127 -21.91 9.99 0.83
N LEU A 128 -21.48 8.78 1.14
CA LEU A 128 -20.19 8.21 0.70
C LEU A 128 -20.39 7.38 -0.57
N VAL A 129 -19.31 7.32 -1.38
CA VAL A 129 -19.26 6.54 -2.61
C VAL A 129 -18.49 5.25 -2.34
N GLU A 130 -19.00 4.14 -2.85
CA GLU A 130 -18.35 2.83 -2.75
C GLU A 130 -17.22 2.74 -3.78
N PRO A 131 -15.97 2.45 -3.36
CA PRO A 131 -14.85 2.33 -4.27
C PRO A 131 -14.74 0.94 -4.88
N GLU A 132 -14.23 0.87 -6.12
CA GLU A 132 -13.84 -0.37 -6.77
C GLU A 132 -12.31 -0.49 -6.83
N ILE A 133 -11.79 -1.69 -6.56
CA ILE A 133 -10.37 -1.99 -6.74
C ILE A 133 -10.08 -2.26 -8.21
N VAL A 134 -9.04 -1.61 -8.74
CA VAL A 134 -8.50 -1.91 -10.06
C VAL A 134 -7.14 -2.58 -9.91
N LEU A 135 -7.08 -3.84 -10.32
CA LEU A 135 -5.86 -4.65 -10.30
C LEU A 135 -5.07 -4.48 -11.58
N PRO A 136 -3.74 -4.64 -11.55
CA PRO A 136 -2.93 -4.69 -12.75
C PRO A 136 -3.42 -5.77 -13.73
N GLN A 137 -3.52 -5.43 -15.01
CA GLN A 137 -3.92 -6.38 -16.04
C GLN A 137 -2.85 -7.44 -16.32
N ASN A 138 -1.57 -7.08 -16.13
CA ASN A 138 -0.46 -8.01 -16.31
C ASN A 138 -0.26 -8.82 -15.02
N ALA A 139 -0.39 -10.14 -15.10
CA ALA A 139 -0.20 -11.04 -13.97
C ALA A 139 1.17 -10.89 -13.28
N ALA A 140 2.24 -10.56 -14.03
CA ALA A 140 3.56 -10.30 -13.47
C ALA A 140 3.59 -9.06 -12.56
N CYS A 141 2.68 -8.11 -12.75
CA CYS A 141 2.57 -6.90 -11.93
C CYS A 141 1.73 -7.11 -10.66
N LEU A 142 0.97 -8.20 -10.55
CA LEU A 142 0.20 -8.52 -9.34
C LEU A 142 1.11 -8.75 -8.13
N ARG A 143 2.28 -9.37 -8.38
CA ARG A 143 3.27 -9.64 -7.34
C ARG A 143 4.67 -9.62 -7.95
N LEU A 144 5.39 -8.51 -7.80
CA LEU A 144 6.76 -8.39 -8.33
C LEU A 144 7.71 -9.32 -7.57
N PRO A 145 8.47 -10.19 -8.26
CA PRO A 145 9.53 -10.96 -7.65
C PRO A 145 10.71 -10.05 -7.29
N GLY A 146 11.44 -10.40 -6.22
CA GLY A 146 12.70 -9.76 -5.91
C GLY A 146 13.77 -10.06 -6.94
N ILE A 147 14.83 -9.26 -6.98
CA ILE A 147 15.97 -9.47 -7.88
C ILE A 147 16.69 -10.80 -7.62
N ASP A 148 16.50 -11.39 -6.44
CA ASP A 148 17.00 -12.70 -6.04
C ASP A 148 16.21 -13.90 -6.64
N GLY A 149 15.07 -13.62 -7.27
CA GLY A 149 14.19 -14.65 -7.86
C GLY A 149 13.53 -15.58 -6.84
N LYS A 150 13.64 -15.33 -5.54
CA LYS A 150 13.18 -16.24 -4.47
C LYS A 150 11.96 -15.74 -3.73
N ALA A 151 11.95 -14.46 -3.38
CA ALA A 151 10.91 -13.87 -2.56
C ALA A 151 10.21 -12.70 -3.27
N LYS A 152 9.07 -12.26 -2.74
CA LYS A 152 8.43 -11.01 -3.16
C LYS A 152 9.43 -9.86 -2.99
N MET A 153 9.46 -8.96 -3.96
CA MET A 153 10.25 -7.71 -3.87
C MET A 153 9.86 -6.93 -2.60
N SER A 154 10.86 -6.60 -1.79
CA SER A 154 10.63 -5.90 -0.51
C SER A 154 11.84 -5.06 -0.12
N LYS A 155 11.58 -3.87 0.40
CA LYS A 155 12.61 -2.98 0.97
C LYS A 155 13.34 -3.66 2.14
N SER A 156 12.60 -4.35 3.01
CA SER A 156 13.16 -5.01 4.20
C SER A 156 14.08 -6.18 3.86
N LEU A 157 13.90 -6.81 2.70
CA LEU A 157 14.75 -7.90 2.21
C LEU A 157 15.93 -7.39 1.36
N GLY A 158 15.97 -6.10 1.02
CA GLY A 158 17.01 -5.52 0.18
C GLY A 158 17.06 -6.09 -1.24
N ASN A 159 16.01 -6.76 -1.70
CA ASN A 159 15.92 -7.43 -3.00
C ASN A 159 15.15 -6.62 -4.04
N CYS A 160 15.21 -5.30 -3.95
CA CYS A 160 14.54 -4.36 -4.85
C CYS A 160 15.52 -3.36 -5.47
N ILE A 161 15.11 -2.78 -6.59
CA ILE A 161 15.74 -1.60 -7.20
C ILE A 161 14.89 -0.39 -6.83
N TYR A 162 15.52 0.64 -6.25
CA TYR A 162 14.82 1.89 -5.93
C TYR A 162 14.88 2.84 -7.12
N LEU A 163 13.85 3.66 -7.29
CA LEU A 163 13.79 4.67 -8.36
C LEU A 163 14.86 5.76 -8.17
N SER A 164 15.27 6.01 -6.93
CA SER A 164 16.27 7.02 -6.56
C SER A 164 17.69 6.48 -6.44
N GLU A 165 17.97 5.26 -6.90
CA GLU A 165 19.32 4.70 -6.87
C GLU A 165 20.23 5.31 -7.95
N GLU A 166 21.50 5.39 -7.64
CA GLU A 166 22.51 5.81 -8.60
C GLU A 166 22.65 4.79 -9.75
N PRO A 167 22.87 5.22 -10.99
CA PRO A 167 22.95 4.34 -12.16
C PRO A 167 23.93 3.16 -12.00
N GLU A 168 25.06 3.39 -11.32
CA GLU A 168 26.05 2.33 -11.09
C GLU A 168 25.55 1.24 -10.14
N ASP A 169 24.72 1.59 -9.15
CA ASP A 169 24.13 0.62 -8.22
C ASP A 169 22.97 -0.14 -8.88
N ILE A 170 22.16 0.55 -9.69
CA ILE A 170 21.16 -0.11 -10.55
C ILE A 170 21.84 -1.14 -11.45
N LYS A 171 22.94 -0.76 -12.11
CA LYS A 171 23.69 -1.68 -12.99
C LYS A 171 24.20 -2.92 -12.24
N LYS A 172 24.77 -2.73 -11.04
CA LYS A 172 25.24 -3.85 -10.19
C LYS A 172 24.07 -4.79 -9.85
N LYS A 173 22.93 -4.22 -9.45
CA LYS A 173 21.73 -5.00 -9.11
C LYS A 173 21.19 -5.77 -10.31
N VAL A 174 21.09 -5.12 -11.46
CA VAL A 174 20.66 -5.77 -12.71
C VAL A 174 21.61 -6.93 -13.09
N MET A 175 22.92 -6.72 -12.98
CA MET A 175 23.92 -7.78 -13.27
C MET A 175 23.88 -8.94 -12.27
N SER A 176 23.35 -8.71 -11.07
CA SER A 176 23.20 -9.73 -10.02
C SER A 176 21.80 -10.39 -9.98
N MET A 177 20.89 -9.99 -10.89
CA MET A 177 19.55 -10.58 -10.92
C MET A 177 19.62 -12.09 -11.17
N TYR A 178 18.68 -12.78 -10.54
CA TYR A 178 18.51 -14.22 -10.77
C TYR A 178 18.26 -14.50 -12.25
N THR A 179 19.02 -15.43 -12.78
CA THR A 179 18.83 -16.02 -14.11
C THR A 179 18.60 -17.51 -13.97
N ASP A 180 17.73 -18.07 -14.79
CA ASP A 180 17.45 -19.51 -14.76
C ASP A 180 18.73 -20.29 -15.13
N PRO A 181 19.31 -21.10 -14.21
CA PRO A 181 20.52 -21.87 -14.48
C PRO A 181 20.33 -22.95 -15.52
N ASN A 182 19.10 -23.33 -15.86
CA ASN A 182 18.78 -24.33 -16.86
C ASN A 182 18.56 -23.73 -18.25
N HIS A 183 18.41 -22.39 -18.36
CA HIS A 183 18.28 -21.70 -19.65
C HIS A 183 19.67 -21.34 -20.21
N LEU A 184 20.35 -22.33 -20.77
CA LEU A 184 21.72 -22.19 -21.29
C LEU A 184 21.76 -21.81 -22.77
N ARG A 185 20.69 -22.09 -23.51
CA ARG A 185 20.57 -21.81 -24.96
C ARG A 185 19.27 -21.04 -25.23
N VAL A 186 19.25 -20.29 -26.34
CA VAL A 186 18.08 -19.50 -26.76
C VAL A 186 16.82 -20.36 -26.93
N GLN A 187 16.96 -21.64 -27.25
CA GLN A 187 15.87 -22.60 -27.46
C GLN A 187 15.38 -23.23 -26.16
N ASP A 188 16.11 -23.10 -25.07
CA ASP A 188 15.71 -23.70 -23.79
C ASP A 188 14.44 -23.01 -23.26
N PRO A 189 13.44 -23.74 -22.73
CA PRO A 189 12.27 -23.12 -22.13
C PRO A 189 12.68 -22.34 -20.88
N GLY A 190 12.31 -21.08 -20.82
CA GLY A 190 12.44 -20.29 -19.60
C GLY A 190 11.44 -20.72 -18.52
N LYS A 191 11.78 -20.49 -17.27
CA LYS A 191 10.87 -20.64 -16.13
C LYS A 191 10.20 -19.34 -15.78
#